data_d25e9055460b944bfd47b41718ff9f94
#
_entry.id   d25e9055460b944bfd47b41718ff9f94
#
_cell.length_a   1.000
_cell.length_b   1.000
_cell.length_c   1.000
_cell.angle_alpha   90.00
_cell.angle_beta   90.00
_cell.angle_gamma   90.00
#
_symmetry.space_group_name_H-M   'P 1'
#
loop_
_entity.id
_entity.type
_entity.pdbx_description
1 polymer ?
#
loop_
_entity_poly.entity_id
_entity_poly.type
_entity_poly.pdbx_seq_one_letter_code
_entity_poly.pdbx_strand_id
1 'polypeptide(L)'
;MRDRLLDFELELDERANEEVVEYPWGRAFLSPALPLAWDANWALIERSGMSAAEVVAAAEESLAGYAHRAIAIRDEAEGERLAREIAAIPGWEAERNLYMLLRDPGAEAPGDALETPLSGCEALRRELIRGEFSPDLDKLEETADQLLEMGRRTGEAGGDRWFVAPSEEPAAACCLLSGGDIGQVEDVGTLAAARGRGLAKTVIRAAIAASREAGHRHTFIVADADDWPRLLYGKLGFEACGVLHVLRKPPTAGTTA
;
A
#
# COMPACT_ATOMS: atom_id res chain seq x y z
N MET A 1 14.75 -1.78 -11.45
CA MET A 1 14.36 -2.57 -10.26
C MET A 1 12.98 -2.13 -9.79
N ARG A 2 12.73 -0.84 -9.56
CA ARG A 2 11.43 -0.32 -9.16
C ARG A 2 10.28 -0.86 -10.05
N ASP A 3 10.41 -0.80 -11.37
CA ASP A 3 9.38 -1.27 -12.29
C ASP A 3 9.03 -2.75 -12.11
N ARG A 4 10.03 -3.59 -11.82
CA ARG A 4 9.80 -5.00 -11.53
C ARG A 4 9.02 -5.21 -10.22
N LEU A 5 9.25 -4.37 -9.20
CA LEU A 5 8.51 -4.42 -7.95
C LEU A 5 7.09 -3.89 -8.14
N LEU A 6 6.92 -2.83 -8.93
CA LEU A 6 5.61 -2.34 -9.33
C LEU A 6 4.84 -3.38 -10.16
N ASP A 7 5.50 -4.08 -11.11
CA ASP A 7 4.85 -5.14 -11.87
C ASP A 7 4.33 -6.26 -10.96
N PHE A 8 5.08 -6.60 -9.89
CA PHE A 8 4.61 -7.56 -8.89
C PHE A 8 3.34 -7.07 -8.17
N GLU A 9 3.28 -5.81 -7.73
CA GLU A 9 2.07 -5.24 -7.11
C GLU A 9 0.89 -5.22 -8.10
N LEU A 10 1.13 -4.83 -9.34
CA LEU A 10 0.09 -4.82 -10.39
C LEU A 10 -0.47 -6.22 -10.67
N GLU A 11 0.38 -7.27 -10.65
CA GLU A 11 -0.08 -8.66 -10.76
C GLU A 11 -0.96 -9.09 -9.57
N LEU A 12 -0.71 -8.57 -8.36
CA LEU A 12 -1.58 -8.80 -7.20
C LEU A 12 -2.91 -8.06 -7.38
N ASP A 13 -2.85 -6.79 -7.78
CA ASP A 13 -4.04 -5.96 -7.99
C ASP A 13 -4.94 -6.51 -9.11
N GLU A 14 -4.38 -7.03 -10.21
CA GLU A 14 -5.13 -7.70 -11.26
C GLU A 14 -5.93 -8.92 -10.75
N ARG A 15 -5.42 -9.61 -9.73
CA ARG A 15 -6.08 -10.79 -9.14
C ARG A 15 -7.01 -10.46 -7.99
N ALA A 16 -6.75 -9.37 -7.28
CA ALA A 16 -7.50 -8.98 -6.08
C ALA A 16 -8.72 -8.09 -6.41
N ASN A 17 -8.64 -7.29 -7.48
CA ASN A 17 -9.73 -6.43 -7.91
C ASN A 17 -10.80 -7.19 -8.71
N GLU A 18 -12.03 -6.68 -8.69
CA GLU A 18 -13.17 -7.28 -9.39
C GLU A 18 -13.09 -7.07 -10.90
N GLU A 19 -12.56 -5.92 -11.32
CA GLU A 19 -12.45 -5.51 -12.72
C GLU A 19 -11.12 -4.82 -12.98
N VAL A 20 -10.53 -5.09 -14.14
CA VAL A 20 -9.43 -4.32 -14.72
C VAL A 20 -9.89 -3.80 -16.07
N VAL A 21 -9.95 -2.47 -16.19
CA VAL A 21 -10.44 -1.81 -17.41
C VAL A 21 -9.28 -1.16 -18.15
N GLU A 22 -9.08 -1.55 -19.40
CA GLU A 22 -8.05 -1.01 -20.26
C GLU A 22 -8.50 0.29 -20.94
N TYR A 23 -7.59 1.27 -20.98
CA TYR A 23 -7.76 2.56 -21.64
C TYR A 23 -6.57 2.87 -22.56
N PRO A 24 -6.71 3.76 -23.54
CA PRO A 24 -5.58 4.17 -24.41
C PRO A 24 -4.39 4.80 -23.66
N TRP A 25 -4.57 5.16 -22.40
CA TRP A 25 -3.57 5.81 -21.54
C TRP A 25 -3.03 4.89 -20.43
N GLY A 26 -3.62 3.71 -20.21
CA GLY A 26 -3.26 2.79 -19.15
C GLY A 26 -4.43 1.97 -18.65
N ARG A 27 -4.54 1.71 -17.37
CA ARG A 27 -5.52 0.78 -16.80
C ARG A 27 -6.19 1.36 -15.55
N ALA A 28 -7.41 0.90 -15.25
CA ALA A 28 -8.07 1.13 -13.96
C ALA A 28 -8.36 -0.22 -13.29
N PHE A 29 -8.07 -0.28 -12.00
CA PHE A 29 -8.36 -1.40 -11.10
C PHE A 29 -9.58 -1.00 -10.28
N LEU A 30 -10.64 -1.80 -10.34
CA LEU A 30 -11.93 -1.42 -9.78
C LEU A 30 -12.52 -2.56 -8.97
N SER A 31 -13.07 -2.22 -7.83
CA SER A 31 -13.85 -3.12 -6.96
C SER A 31 -15.14 -2.41 -6.54
N PRO A 32 -16.22 -2.47 -7.36
CA PRO A 32 -17.48 -1.80 -7.08
C PRO A 32 -18.12 -2.18 -5.75
N ALA A 33 -17.85 -3.38 -5.23
CA ALA A 33 -18.28 -3.80 -3.91
C ALA A 33 -17.53 -3.10 -2.76
N LEU A 34 -16.41 -2.41 -3.03
CA LEU A 34 -15.54 -1.77 -2.03
C LEU A 34 -15.35 -0.26 -2.32
N PRO A 35 -16.42 0.54 -2.48
CA PRO A 35 -16.31 1.92 -2.97
C PRO A 35 -15.59 2.88 -2.01
N LEU A 36 -15.44 2.52 -0.72
CA LEU A 36 -14.73 3.33 0.28
C LEU A 36 -13.24 2.96 0.39
N ALA A 37 -12.82 1.80 -0.12
CA ALA A 37 -11.41 1.41 -0.19
C ALA A 37 -10.77 2.01 -1.44
N TRP A 38 -10.02 3.11 -1.26
CA TRP A 38 -9.41 3.82 -2.41
C TRP A 38 -8.34 2.99 -3.09
N ASP A 39 -7.64 2.15 -2.33
CA ASP A 39 -6.61 1.24 -2.85
C ASP A 39 -7.21 0.07 -3.67
N ALA A 40 -8.54 -0.13 -3.59
CA ALA A 40 -9.29 -1.03 -4.43
C ALA A 40 -9.87 -0.36 -5.70
N ASN A 41 -9.74 0.98 -5.83
CA ASN A 41 -10.37 1.76 -6.89
C ASN A 41 -9.45 2.88 -7.34
N TRP A 42 -8.54 2.58 -8.25
CA TRP A 42 -7.53 3.51 -8.72
C TRP A 42 -7.15 3.26 -10.19
N ALA A 43 -6.38 4.17 -10.78
CA ALA A 43 -5.94 4.06 -12.17
C ALA A 43 -4.42 4.23 -12.30
N LEU A 44 -3.84 3.59 -13.31
CA LEU A 44 -2.43 3.67 -13.65
C LEU A 44 -2.26 4.30 -15.03
N ILE A 45 -1.56 5.44 -15.11
CA ILE A 45 -1.10 6.02 -16.37
C ILE A 45 0.17 5.30 -16.81
N GLU A 46 0.12 4.70 -18.00
CA GLU A 46 1.25 4.01 -18.64
C GLU A 46 1.74 4.77 -19.89
N ARG A 47 0.89 5.64 -20.46
CA ARG A 47 1.24 6.48 -21.61
C ARG A 47 2.05 7.68 -21.18
N SER A 48 3.24 7.84 -21.76
CA SER A 48 4.09 9.03 -21.55
C SER A 48 3.60 10.26 -22.33
N GLY A 49 4.02 11.45 -21.92
CA GLY A 49 3.78 12.71 -22.63
C GLY A 49 2.37 13.27 -22.47
N MET A 50 1.60 12.80 -21.50
CA MET A 50 0.29 13.39 -21.20
C MET A 50 0.44 14.73 -20.47
N SER A 51 -0.46 15.67 -20.77
CA SER A 51 -0.62 16.89 -19.99
C SER A 51 -1.36 16.62 -18.67
N ALA A 52 -1.22 17.52 -17.70
CA ALA A 52 -1.97 17.45 -16.44
C ALA A 52 -3.48 17.40 -16.66
N ALA A 53 -4.00 18.16 -17.64
CA ALA A 53 -5.42 18.16 -17.98
C ALA A 53 -5.90 16.81 -18.52
N GLU A 54 -5.10 16.12 -19.36
CA GLU A 54 -5.43 14.78 -19.86
C GLU A 54 -5.40 13.74 -18.73
N VAL A 55 -4.45 13.82 -17.79
CA VAL A 55 -4.38 12.92 -16.63
C VAL A 55 -5.57 13.12 -15.70
N VAL A 56 -5.96 14.36 -15.42
CA VAL A 56 -7.17 14.67 -14.64
C VAL A 56 -8.42 14.15 -15.33
N ALA A 57 -8.53 14.33 -16.65
CA ALA A 57 -9.67 13.79 -17.41
C ALA A 57 -9.72 12.25 -17.37
N ALA A 58 -8.57 11.58 -17.46
CA ALA A 58 -8.46 10.12 -17.32
C ALA A 58 -8.95 9.64 -15.94
N ALA A 59 -8.57 10.33 -14.85
CA ALA A 59 -9.05 10.02 -13.51
C ALA A 59 -10.57 10.25 -13.35
N GLU A 60 -11.09 11.33 -13.90
CA GLU A 60 -12.54 11.64 -13.84
C GLU A 60 -13.36 10.64 -14.68
N GLU A 61 -12.82 10.16 -15.82
CA GLU A 61 -13.47 9.15 -16.65
C GLU A 61 -13.47 7.78 -15.98
N SER A 62 -12.30 7.28 -15.60
CA SER A 62 -12.15 5.90 -15.10
C SER A 62 -12.77 5.68 -13.72
N LEU A 63 -12.83 6.72 -12.89
CA LEU A 63 -13.36 6.65 -11.53
C LEU A 63 -14.68 7.44 -11.36
N ALA A 64 -15.44 7.65 -12.42
CA ALA A 64 -16.67 8.43 -12.39
C ALA A 64 -17.72 7.91 -11.40
N GLY A 65 -17.72 6.59 -11.11
CA GLY A 65 -18.62 5.95 -10.15
C GLY A 65 -18.22 6.08 -8.68
N TYR A 66 -17.06 6.68 -8.38
CA TYR A 66 -16.51 6.77 -7.02
C TYR A 66 -16.44 8.22 -6.54
N ALA A 67 -16.47 8.41 -5.21
CA ALA A 67 -16.42 9.74 -4.60
C ALA A 67 -15.01 10.36 -4.63
N HIS A 68 -13.98 9.54 -4.73
CA HIS A 68 -12.58 9.95 -4.80
C HIS A 68 -12.00 9.79 -6.21
N ARG A 69 -10.79 10.33 -6.43
CA ARG A 69 -9.92 10.00 -7.57
C ARG A 69 -8.56 9.58 -7.03
N ALA A 70 -8.02 8.48 -7.54
CA ALA A 70 -6.68 8.01 -7.24
C ALA A 70 -6.02 7.55 -8.54
N ILE A 71 -4.89 8.12 -8.89
CA ILE A 71 -4.20 7.81 -10.14
C ILE A 71 -2.69 7.79 -9.91
N ALA A 72 -2.04 6.72 -10.33
CA ALA A 72 -0.60 6.57 -10.27
C ALA A 72 0.02 6.80 -11.66
N ILE A 73 1.24 7.30 -11.70
CA ILE A 73 1.98 7.55 -12.93
C ILE A 73 3.15 6.56 -12.99
N ARG A 74 3.12 5.63 -13.97
CA ARG A 74 4.13 4.57 -14.08
C ARG A 74 5.55 5.10 -14.30
N ASP A 75 5.73 6.06 -15.20
CA ASP A 75 7.03 6.69 -15.44
C ASP A 75 7.37 7.67 -14.31
N GLU A 76 8.52 7.46 -13.66
CA GLU A 76 8.92 8.25 -12.49
C GLU A 76 9.17 9.72 -12.83
N ALA A 77 9.79 10.02 -13.97
CA ALA A 77 10.10 11.39 -14.38
C ALA A 77 8.82 12.16 -14.78
N GLU A 78 7.91 11.50 -15.51
CA GLU A 78 6.59 12.05 -15.83
C GLU A 78 5.78 12.25 -14.55
N GLY A 79 5.84 11.29 -13.63
CA GLY A 79 5.19 11.35 -12.32
C GLY A 79 5.63 12.56 -11.52
N GLU A 80 6.95 12.82 -11.44
CA GLU A 80 7.49 14.00 -10.75
C GLU A 80 7.01 15.31 -11.38
N ARG A 81 6.95 15.39 -12.71
CA ARG A 81 6.44 16.56 -13.43
C ARG A 81 4.95 16.77 -13.17
N LEU A 82 4.14 15.72 -13.40
CA LEU A 82 2.68 15.77 -13.27
C LEU A 82 2.23 16.01 -11.82
N ALA A 83 2.94 15.45 -10.83
CA ALA A 83 2.65 15.68 -9.42
C ALA A 83 2.71 17.16 -9.07
N ARG A 84 3.73 17.89 -9.55
CA ARG A 84 3.86 19.35 -9.34
C ARG A 84 2.73 20.15 -10.01
N GLU A 85 2.37 19.76 -11.24
CA GLU A 85 1.33 20.46 -12.02
C GLU A 85 -0.08 20.21 -11.44
N ILE A 86 -0.39 18.96 -11.08
CA ILE A 86 -1.74 18.56 -10.62
C ILE A 86 -1.96 18.94 -9.16
N ALA A 87 -0.96 18.85 -8.28
CA ALA A 87 -1.07 19.34 -6.89
C ALA A 87 -1.36 20.85 -6.79
N ALA A 88 -1.12 21.62 -7.86
CA ALA A 88 -1.51 23.03 -7.94
C ALA A 88 -3.02 23.21 -8.26
N ILE A 89 -3.72 22.15 -8.64
CA ILE A 89 -5.18 22.18 -8.92
C ILE A 89 -5.92 22.00 -7.59
N PRO A 90 -6.87 22.88 -7.24
CA PRO A 90 -7.60 22.77 -5.97
C PRO A 90 -8.26 21.39 -5.77
N GLY A 91 -8.03 20.82 -4.60
CA GLY A 91 -8.58 19.54 -4.19
C GLY A 91 -7.74 18.30 -4.61
N TRP A 92 -6.66 18.50 -5.36
CA TRP A 92 -5.71 17.44 -5.66
C TRP A 92 -4.50 17.47 -4.72
N GLU A 93 -4.05 16.28 -4.33
CA GLU A 93 -2.89 16.03 -3.51
C GLU A 93 -1.93 15.10 -4.26
N ALA A 94 -0.64 15.23 -4.00
CA ALA A 94 0.37 14.37 -4.56
C ALA A 94 1.10 13.61 -3.45
N GLU A 95 1.20 12.32 -3.59
CA GLU A 95 1.91 11.40 -2.70
C GLU A 95 3.09 10.76 -3.44
N ARG A 96 4.11 10.36 -2.71
CA ARG A 96 5.31 9.73 -3.24
C ARG A 96 5.55 8.38 -2.56
N ASN A 97 5.19 7.31 -3.22
CA ASN A 97 5.42 5.96 -2.74
C ASN A 97 6.86 5.55 -3.04
N LEU A 98 7.71 5.53 -2.02
CA LEU A 98 9.12 5.18 -2.08
C LEU A 98 9.29 3.67 -2.00
N TYR A 99 9.71 3.05 -3.09
CA TYR A 99 10.08 1.64 -3.12
C TYR A 99 11.44 1.46 -2.48
N MET A 100 11.52 0.60 -1.48
CA MET A 100 12.76 0.32 -0.75
C MET A 100 13.06 -1.17 -0.79
N LEU A 101 14.22 -1.51 -1.36
CA LEU A 101 14.68 -2.89 -1.53
C LEU A 101 15.65 -3.27 -0.41
N LEU A 102 15.44 -4.43 0.19
CA LEU A 102 16.34 -4.96 1.21
C LEU A 102 17.70 -5.30 0.59
N ARG A 103 18.76 -4.67 1.10
CA ARG A 103 20.15 -4.89 0.69
C ARG A 103 20.95 -5.64 1.75
N ASP A 104 20.78 -5.24 3.00
CA ASP A 104 21.44 -5.86 4.14
C ASP A 104 20.42 -6.18 5.24
N PRO A 105 19.96 -7.42 5.36
CA PRO A 105 18.97 -7.81 6.36
C PRO A 105 19.49 -7.75 7.81
N GLY A 106 20.78 -7.46 8.00
CA GLY A 106 21.42 -7.56 9.31
C GLY A 106 21.44 -8.99 9.88
N ALA A 107 22.08 -9.14 11.03
CA ALA A 107 22.21 -10.41 11.73
C ALA A 107 21.22 -10.59 12.89
N GLU A 108 20.42 -9.57 13.22
CA GLU A 108 19.54 -9.60 14.39
C GLU A 108 18.34 -10.51 14.18
N ALA A 109 18.07 -11.35 15.18
CA ALA A 109 16.92 -12.26 15.20
C ALA A 109 15.59 -11.47 15.23
N PRO A 110 14.49 -12.09 14.76
CA PRO A 110 13.17 -11.44 14.73
C PRO A 110 12.65 -10.99 16.11
N GLY A 111 13.10 -11.59 17.23
CA GLY A 111 12.56 -11.29 18.55
C GLY A 111 11.25 -12.05 18.83
N ASP A 112 10.40 -11.47 19.72
CA ASP A 112 9.11 -12.06 20.10
C ASP A 112 8.04 -11.72 19.06
N ALA A 113 8.03 -12.46 17.95
CA ALA A 113 7.02 -12.40 16.91
C ALA A 113 6.40 -13.79 16.69
N LEU A 114 5.11 -13.81 16.38
CA LEU A 114 4.34 -15.01 16.05
C LEU A 114 3.82 -14.89 14.61
N GLU A 115 4.03 -15.93 13.81
CA GLU A 115 3.33 -16.08 12.52
C GLU A 115 1.92 -16.60 12.75
N THR A 116 0.94 -16.00 12.09
CA THR A 116 -0.48 -16.33 12.21
C THR A 116 -1.18 -16.12 10.86
N PRO A 117 -2.28 -16.84 10.56
CA PRO A 117 -3.14 -16.44 9.44
C PRO A 117 -3.84 -15.11 9.73
N LEU A 118 -4.33 -14.42 8.69
CA LEU A 118 -5.08 -13.16 8.84
C LEU A 118 -6.21 -13.28 9.89
N SER A 119 -6.93 -14.39 9.89
CA SER A 119 -8.01 -14.66 10.87
C SER A 119 -7.55 -14.63 12.33
N GLY A 120 -6.27 -14.89 12.59
CA GLY A 120 -5.68 -14.83 13.94
C GLY A 120 -5.28 -13.41 14.37
N CYS A 121 -5.22 -12.44 13.46
CA CYS A 121 -4.88 -11.05 13.75
C CYS A 121 -5.89 -10.02 13.20
N GLU A 122 -7.02 -10.47 12.69
CA GLU A 122 -8.03 -9.58 12.05
C GLU A 122 -8.52 -8.47 12.97
N ALA A 123 -8.77 -8.76 14.25
CA ALA A 123 -9.18 -7.74 15.22
C ALA A 123 -8.10 -6.66 15.43
N LEU A 124 -6.83 -7.08 15.49
CA LEU A 124 -5.71 -6.14 15.56
C LEU A 124 -5.61 -5.32 14.28
N ARG A 125 -5.72 -5.96 13.12
CA ARG A 125 -5.66 -5.27 11.83
C ARG A 125 -6.76 -4.23 11.69
N ARG A 126 -8.00 -4.57 12.09
CA ARG A 126 -9.12 -3.63 12.14
C ARG A 126 -8.83 -2.41 13.01
N GLU A 127 -8.26 -2.62 14.20
CA GLU A 127 -7.90 -1.54 15.12
C GLU A 127 -6.78 -0.65 14.53
N LEU A 128 -5.80 -1.24 13.84
CA LEU A 128 -4.75 -0.52 13.16
C LEU A 128 -5.32 0.37 12.04
N ILE A 129 -6.21 -0.17 11.20
CA ILE A 129 -6.89 0.58 10.14
C ILE A 129 -7.68 1.76 10.75
N ARG A 130 -8.47 1.54 11.81
CA ARG A 130 -9.18 2.64 12.48
C ARG A 130 -8.24 3.74 12.95
N GLY A 131 -7.05 3.37 13.41
CA GLY A 131 -6.04 4.31 13.89
C GLY A 131 -5.38 5.17 12.79
N GLU A 132 -5.60 4.85 11.53
CA GLU A 132 -5.11 5.61 10.38
C GLU A 132 -6.06 6.77 9.99
N PHE A 133 -7.30 6.71 10.44
CA PHE A 133 -8.33 7.70 10.10
C PHE A 133 -8.72 8.57 11.30
N SER A 134 -9.34 9.71 10.99
CA SER A 134 -10.00 10.53 12.02
C SER A 134 -11.14 9.73 12.67
N PRO A 135 -11.30 9.77 14.01
CA PRO A 135 -12.45 9.15 14.67
C PRO A 135 -13.81 9.69 14.21
N ASP A 136 -13.81 10.90 13.66
CA ASP A 136 -15.01 11.58 13.14
C ASP A 136 -15.26 11.29 11.64
N LEU A 137 -14.49 10.36 11.04
CA LEU A 137 -14.70 9.98 9.65
C LEU A 137 -16.10 9.36 9.50
N ASP A 138 -16.91 9.92 8.61
CA ASP A 138 -18.17 9.30 8.22
C ASP A 138 -17.89 7.90 7.65
N LYS A 139 -18.70 6.90 8.08
CA LYS A 139 -18.55 5.51 7.67
C LYS A 139 -17.21 4.85 8.03
N LEU A 140 -16.56 5.26 9.13
CA LEU A 140 -15.26 4.69 9.55
C LEU A 140 -15.30 3.14 9.63
N GLU A 141 -16.35 2.57 10.22
CA GLU A 141 -16.46 1.11 10.34
C GLU A 141 -16.62 0.43 8.98
N GLU A 142 -17.46 0.99 8.10
CA GLU A 142 -17.63 0.48 6.74
C GLU A 142 -16.34 0.60 5.91
N THR A 143 -15.60 1.69 6.08
CA THR A 143 -14.28 1.87 5.46
C THR A 143 -13.29 0.83 5.96
N ALA A 144 -13.25 0.59 7.28
CA ALA A 144 -12.38 -0.42 7.87
C ALA A 144 -12.74 -1.85 7.40
N ASP A 145 -14.03 -2.17 7.25
CA ASP A 145 -14.50 -3.45 6.71
C ASP A 145 -14.02 -3.63 5.26
N GLN A 146 -14.16 -2.61 4.43
CA GLN A 146 -13.76 -2.68 3.02
C GLN A 146 -12.25 -2.78 2.84
N LEU A 147 -11.45 -2.07 3.65
CA LEU A 147 -9.99 -2.19 3.64
C LEU A 147 -9.51 -3.56 4.13
N LEU A 148 -10.16 -4.14 5.14
CA LEU A 148 -9.89 -5.52 5.56
C LEU A 148 -10.20 -6.52 4.45
N GLU A 149 -11.34 -6.35 3.78
CA GLU A 149 -11.73 -7.22 2.66
C GLU A 149 -10.75 -7.08 1.49
N MET A 150 -10.29 -5.88 1.15
CA MET A 150 -9.28 -5.69 0.12
C MET A 150 -7.97 -6.37 0.52
N GLY A 151 -7.50 -6.19 1.77
CA GLY A 151 -6.31 -6.86 2.30
C GLY A 151 -6.43 -8.39 2.24
N ARG A 152 -7.63 -8.96 2.51
CA ARG A 152 -7.89 -10.39 2.37
C ARG A 152 -7.74 -10.86 0.91
N ARG A 153 -8.32 -10.13 -0.05
CA ARG A 153 -8.23 -10.44 -1.48
C ARG A 153 -6.78 -10.37 -1.99
N THR A 154 -6.05 -9.33 -1.59
CA THR A 154 -4.61 -9.18 -1.93
C THR A 154 -3.80 -10.31 -1.31
N GLY A 155 -4.09 -10.69 -0.08
CA GLY A 155 -3.47 -11.83 0.60
C GLY A 155 -3.72 -13.16 -0.11
N GLU A 156 -4.94 -13.42 -0.53
CA GLU A 156 -5.29 -14.60 -1.33
C GLU A 156 -4.55 -14.62 -2.69
N ALA A 157 -4.39 -13.44 -3.31
CA ALA A 157 -3.64 -13.29 -4.55
C ALA A 157 -2.12 -13.51 -4.36
N GLY A 158 -1.55 -13.07 -3.23
CA GLY A 158 -0.12 -13.07 -2.94
C GLY A 158 0.37 -14.13 -1.95
N GLY A 159 -0.50 -15.02 -1.46
CA GLY A 159 -0.11 -16.07 -0.52
C GLY A 159 0.43 -15.48 0.78
N ASP A 160 -0.38 -14.68 1.47
CA ASP A 160 -0.02 -13.89 2.64
C ASP A 160 0.44 -14.72 3.86
N ARG A 161 1.44 -14.18 4.54
CA ARG A 161 1.91 -14.65 5.85
C ARG A 161 1.91 -13.45 6.80
N TRP A 162 1.14 -13.53 7.87
CA TRP A 162 1.03 -12.45 8.86
C TRP A 162 1.94 -12.68 10.04
N PHE A 163 2.54 -11.60 10.54
CA PHE A 163 3.41 -11.59 11.70
C PHE A 163 2.89 -10.59 12.72
N VAL A 164 2.74 -11.01 13.97
CA VAL A 164 2.29 -10.16 15.08
C VAL A 164 3.30 -10.13 16.20
N ALA A 165 3.34 -9.05 16.98
CA ALA A 165 4.22 -8.89 18.13
C ALA A 165 3.58 -7.98 19.21
N PRO A 166 3.83 -8.24 20.52
CA PRO A 166 4.42 -9.48 21.06
C PRO A 166 3.51 -10.69 20.79
N SER A 167 4.03 -11.91 20.94
CA SER A 167 3.30 -13.15 20.61
C SER A 167 2.08 -13.37 21.51
N GLU A 168 2.13 -13.02 22.78
CA GLU A 168 1.04 -13.27 23.76
C GLU A 168 -0.05 -12.20 23.71
N GLU A 169 0.31 -10.94 23.48
CA GLU A 169 -0.63 -9.81 23.41
C GLU A 169 -0.28 -8.92 22.21
N PRO A 170 -0.72 -9.31 21.00
CA PRO A 170 -0.37 -8.63 19.78
C PRO A 170 -0.80 -7.16 19.74
N ALA A 171 0.17 -6.28 19.45
CA ALA A 171 -0.03 -4.83 19.34
C ALA A 171 0.63 -4.23 18.09
N ALA A 172 1.34 -5.04 17.31
CA ALA A 172 1.86 -4.70 16.00
C ALA A 172 1.66 -5.87 15.05
N ALA A 173 1.50 -5.57 13.78
CA ALA A 173 1.38 -6.56 12.70
C ALA A 173 2.11 -6.10 11.45
N CYS A 174 2.46 -7.04 10.59
CA CYS A 174 2.74 -6.85 9.18
C CYS A 174 2.39 -8.12 8.40
N CYS A 175 2.28 -7.97 7.08
CA CYS A 175 2.09 -9.06 6.13
C CYS A 175 3.34 -9.24 5.27
N LEU A 176 3.61 -10.47 4.83
CA LEU A 176 4.52 -10.80 3.74
C LEU A 176 3.70 -11.36 2.59
N LEU A 177 3.63 -10.64 1.49
CA LEU A 177 3.10 -11.09 0.21
C LEU A 177 4.22 -11.70 -0.62
N SER A 178 3.91 -12.73 -1.41
CA SER A 178 4.91 -13.53 -2.12
C SER A 178 4.50 -13.78 -3.57
N GLY A 179 5.46 -13.68 -4.49
CA GLY A 179 5.27 -14.06 -5.89
C GLY A 179 6.60 -14.27 -6.60
N GLY A 180 6.80 -15.46 -7.16
CA GLY A 180 8.05 -15.81 -7.80
C GLY A 180 9.25 -15.69 -6.87
N ASP A 181 10.19 -14.80 -7.18
CA ASP A 181 11.37 -14.51 -6.37
C ASP A 181 11.29 -13.19 -5.59
N ILE A 182 10.07 -12.64 -5.43
CA ILE A 182 9.81 -11.37 -4.77
C ILE A 182 8.95 -11.60 -3.52
N GLY A 183 9.33 -10.94 -2.41
CA GLY A 183 8.53 -10.82 -1.20
C GLY A 183 8.32 -9.34 -0.86
N GLN A 184 7.08 -8.93 -0.63
CA GLN A 184 6.70 -7.59 -0.19
C GLN A 184 6.31 -7.62 1.28
N VAL A 185 6.95 -6.78 2.09
CA VAL A 185 6.49 -6.51 3.45
C VAL A 185 5.46 -5.39 3.39
N GLU A 186 4.23 -5.69 3.83
CA GLU A 186 3.09 -4.78 3.68
C GLU A 186 2.34 -4.65 5.01
N ASP A 187 1.44 -3.68 5.12
CA ASP A 187 0.52 -3.52 6.24
C ASP A 187 1.22 -3.39 7.60
N VAL A 188 2.36 -2.70 7.65
CA VAL A 188 3.12 -2.53 8.89
C VAL A 188 2.43 -1.53 9.82
N GLY A 189 1.87 -2.03 10.91
CA GLY A 189 1.18 -1.20 11.90
C GLY A 189 1.58 -1.48 13.33
N THR A 190 1.44 -0.49 14.21
CA THR A 190 1.59 -0.63 15.66
C THR A 190 0.54 0.23 16.35
N LEU A 191 -0.25 -0.36 17.25
CA LEU A 191 -1.24 0.35 18.07
C LEU A 191 -0.60 1.56 18.77
N ALA A 192 -1.30 2.68 18.79
CA ALA A 192 -0.78 3.94 19.31
C ALA A 192 -0.21 3.81 20.75
N ALA A 193 -0.91 3.07 21.61
CA ALA A 193 -0.50 2.82 23.01
C ALA A 193 0.77 1.94 23.12
N ALA A 194 1.16 1.22 22.06
CA ALA A 194 2.32 0.32 22.06
C ALA A 194 3.51 0.86 21.25
N ARG A 195 3.39 2.04 20.66
CA ARG A 195 4.48 2.69 19.90
C ARG A 195 5.70 2.96 20.78
N GLY A 196 6.87 3.09 20.15
CA GLY A 196 8.15 3.32 20.84
C GLY A 196 8.77 2.08 21.51
N ARG A 197 8.12 0.92 21.47
CA ARG A 197 8.58 -0.35 22.06
C ARG A 197 9.36 -1.24 21.08
N GLY A 198 9.55 -0.80 19.84
CA GLY A 198 10.28 -1.55 18.83
C GLY A 198 9.48 -2.65 18.11
N LEU A 199 8.16 -2.75 18.34
CA LEU A 199 7.32 -3.85 17.82
C LEU A 199 7.24 -3.88 16.30
N ALA A 200 7.15 -2.73 15.61
CA ALA A 200 7.22 -2.68 14.15
C ALA A 200 8.51 -3.31 13.62
N LYS A 201 9.66 -3.00 14.25
CA LYS A 201 10.95 -3.62 13.91
C LYS A 201 10.92 -5.13 14.09
N THR A 202 10.26 -5.63 15.14
CA THR A 202 10.12 -7.05 15.43
C THR A 202 9.34 -7.78 14.33
N VAL A 203 8.16 -7.28 13.94
CA VAL A 203 7.34 -7.92 12.90
C VAL A 203 7.99 -7.84 11.51
N ILE A 204 8.62 -6.71 11.16
CA ILE A 204 9.35 -6.58 9.88
C ILE A 204 10.51 -7.58 9.82
N ARG A 205 11.27 -7.79 10.90
CA ARG A 205 12.34 -8.78 10.93
C ARG A 205 11.83 -10.20 10.77
N ALA A 206 10.67 -10.52 11.35
CA ALA A 206 10.02 -11.81 11.15
C ALA A 206 9.64 -12.01 9.68
N ALA A 207 9.05 -10.99 9.04
CA ALA A 207 8.73 -11.03 7.62
C ALA A 207 9.98 -11.15 6.73
N ILE A 208 11.08 -10.45 7.05
CA ILE A 208 12.38 -10.58 6.34
C ILE A 208 12.91 -12.01 6.48
N ALA A 209 12.88 -12.60 7.68
CA ALA A 209 13.34 -13.97 7.89
C ALA A 209 12.52 -14.96 7.08
N ALA A 210 11.19 -14.82 7.10
CA ALA A 210 10.26 -15.64 6.33
C ALA A 210 10.44 -15.49 4.81
N SER A 211 10.70 -14.27 4.34
CA SER A 211 11.00 -13.98 2.93
C SER A 211 12.26 -14.71 2.47
N ARG A 212 13.30 -14.72 3.30
CA ARG A 212 14.55 -15.46 3.02
C ARG A 212 14.35 -16.99 3.04
N GLU A 213 13.59 -17.48 4.01
CA GLU A 213 13.23 -18.90 4.11
C GLU A 213 12.44 -19.36 2.88
N ALA A 214 11.56 -18.54 2.36
CA ALA A 214 10.82 -18.77 1.13
C ALA A 214 11.71 -18.71 -0.14
N GLY A 215 12.96 -18.26 -0.01
CA GLY A 215 13.93 -18.19 -1.12
C GLY A 215 13.75 -16.93 -2.00
N HIS A 216 13.06 -15.92 -1.53
CA HIS A 216 12.93 -14.67 -2.29
C HIS A 216 14.30 -14.01 -2.49
N ARG A 217 14.59 -13.62 -3.72
CA ARG A 217 15.80 -12.89 -4.11
C ARG A 217 15.69 -11.40 -3.87
N HIS A 218 14.45 -10.91 -3.84
CA HIS A 218 14.12 -9.50 -3.66
C HIS A 218 13.05 -9.38 -2.58
N THR A 219 13.40 -8.78 -1.45
CA THR A 219 12.46 -8.39 -0.41
C THR A 219 12.35 -6.88 -0.44
N PHE A 220 11.13 -6.35 -0.51
CA PHE A 220 10.93 -4.90 -0.56
C PHE A 220 9.79 -4.46 0.37
N ILE A 221 9.73 -3.17 0.58
CA ILE A 221 8.69 -2.47 1.31
C ILE A 221 8.44 -1.12 0.63
N VAL A 222 7.21 -0.64 0.66
CA VAL A 222 6.87 0.69 0.19
C VAL A 222 6.63 1.61 1.39
N ALA A 223 7.09 2.85 1.29
CA ALA A 223 6.91 3.87 2.32
C ALA A 223 6.47 5.18 1.67
N ASP A 224 5.72 5.99 2.41
CA ASP A 224 5.62 7.40 2.04
C ASP A 224 7.01 8.04 2.11
N ALA A 225 7.45 8.66 1.00
CA ALA A 225 8.76 9.30 0.90
C ALA A 225 8.91 10.50 1.84
N ASP A 226 7.82 11.07 2.31
CA ASP A 226 7.79 12.25 3.16
C ASP A 226 7.54 11.93 4.65
N ASP A 227 7.22 10.67 4.98
CA ASP A 227 6.96 10.24 6.36
C ASP A 227 8.16 9.49 6.98
N TRP A 228 8.13 9.38 8.32
CA TRP A 228 9.19 8.81 9.14
C TRP A 228 9.43 7.29 8.97
N PRO A 229 8.46 6.42 8.58
CA PRO A 229 8.66 4.98 8.47
C PRO A 229 9.85 4.60 7.55
N ARG A 230 10.10 5.36 6.49
CA ARG A 230 11.28 5.17 5.63
C ARG A 230 12.61 5.18 6.38
N LEU A 231 12.71 5.96 7.48
CA LEU A 231 13.91 6.01 8.32
C LEU A 231 14.07 4.74 9.16
N LEU A 232 12.96 4.14 9.60
CA LEU A 232 12.97 2.84 10.26
C LEU A 232 13.40 1.75 9.28
N TYR A 233 12.82 1.75 8.07
CA TYR A 233 13.14 0.75 7.05
C TYR A 233 14.61 0.84 6.62
N GLY A 234 15.15 2.05 6.49
CA GLY A 234 16.58 2.25 6.24
C GLY A 234 17.48 1.64 7.32
N LYS A 235 17.08 1.72 8.60
CA LYS A 235 17.82 1.07 9.72
C LYS A 235 17.68 -0.46 9.72
N LEU A 236 16.72 -1.01 9.00
CA LEU A 236 16.52 -2.44 8.82
C LEU A 236 17.20 -3.00 7.54
N GLY A 237 17.96 -2.15 6.83
CA GLY A 237 18.72 -2.53 5.65
C GLY A 237 17.99 -2.36 4.31
N PHE A 238 16.86 -1.67 4.30
CA PHE A 238 16.18 -1.31 3.05
C PHE A 238 16.77 -0.02 2.47
N GLU A 239 17.00 -0.01 1.17
CA GLU A 239 17.50 1.15 0.42
C GLU A 239 16.50 1.55 -0.66
N ALA A 240 16.33 2.85 -0.85
CA ALA A 240 15.47 3.39 -1.90
C ALA A 240 15.91 2.91 -3.30
N CYS A 241 14.95 2.51 -4.13
CA CYS A 241 15.21 2.06 -5.49
C CYS A 241 14.31 2.70 -6.56
N GLY A 242 13.45 3.63 -6.18
CA GLY A 242 12.61 4.46 -7.05
C GLY A 242 11.35 4.94 -6.36
N VAL A 243 10.61 5.80 -7.04
CA VAL A 243 9.38 6.42 -6.55
C VAL A 243 8.23 6.15 -7.53
N LEU A 244 7.04 5.88 -7.00
CA LEU A 244 5.78 5.95 -7.74
C LEU A 244 5.02 7.19 -7.26
N HIS A 245 4.70 8.08 -8.17
CA HIS A 245 3.89 9.26 -7.86
C HIS A 245 2.41 8.92 -7.97
N VAL A 246 1.67 9.17 -6.89
CA VAL A 246 0.23 8.97 -6.80
C VAL A 246 -0.45 10.32 -6.60
N LEU A 247 -1.50 10.54 -7.34
CA LEU A 247 -2.30 11.75 -7.31
C LEU A 247 -3.68 11.41 -6.77
N ARG A 248 -4.10 12.07 -5.71
CA ARG A 248 -5.37 11.81 -5.06
C ARG A 248 -6.24 13.06 -5.02
N LYS A 249 -7.54 12.86 -5.16
CA LYS A 249 -8.56 13.87 -4.91
C LYS A 249 -9.60 13.27 -3.98
N PRO A 250 -9.56 13.61 -2.70
CA PRO A 250 -10.55 13.17 -1.73
C PRO A 250 -11.96 13.59 -2.12
N PRO A 251 -13.01 12.95 -1.58
CA PRO A 251 -14.38 13.40 -1.71
C PRO A 251 -14.53 14.85 -1.23
N THR A 252 -15.28 15.65 -1.96
CA THR A 252 -15.66 16.99 -1.45
C THR A 252 -16.60 16.82 -0.25
N ALA A 253 -16.33 17.52 0.84
CA ALA A 253 -17.20 17.51 2.02
C ALA A 253 -18.66 17.82 1.60
N GLY A 254 -19.55 16.82 1.75
CA GLY A 254 -20.96 16.92 1.35
C GLY A 254 -21.40 16.02 0.19
N THR A 255 -20.51 15.26 -0.43
CA THR A 255 -20.90 14.26 -1.43
C THR A 255 -21.05 12.90 -0.71
N THR A 256 -22.25 12.61 -0.22
CA THR A 256 -22.64 11.24 0.19
C THR A 256 -22.80 10.42 -1.09
N ALA A 257 -22.04 9.33 -1.20
CA ALA A 257 -22.26 8.31 -2.22
C ALA A 257 -23.53 7.50 -1.93
#